data_5acc7be6c547a6258d65e8c941a716ac
#
_entry.id   5acc7be6c547a6258d65e8c941a716ac
#
_cell.length_a   1.000
_cell.length_b   1.000
_cell.length_c   1.000
_cell.angle_alpha   90.00
_cell.angle_beta   90.00
_cell.angle_gamma   90.00
#
_symmetry.space_group_name_H-M   'P 1'
#
loop_
_entity.id
_entity.type
_entity.pdbx_description
1 polymer ?
#
loop_
_entity_poly.entity_id
_entity_poly.type
_entity_poly.pdbx_seq_one_letter_code
_entity_poly.pdbx_strand_id
1 'polypeptide(L)'
;MTGRIAIVTGGTTGIGLATARALIDRGHRVAVGARGAATPAVVAEVRKHLGAEVVVDRLDVADRASCDGFVARVTATLGTPTILVNAAGIYREAFLGDHSEEDWTDQIEINLSGAFRMTRAVYPAMVAAGWGRIANIASTAGTKGAPGYAGYCASKAGLIGLSKVTAVEGAAYGISCIAISPTWVETPMMTNAFHRIAARRKISLAEARAEIEHSNPQGRIVQPEEVAALIDFFCSERAPGFTNADVQINAGADW
;
A
#
# COMPACT_ATOMS: atom_id res chain seq x y z
N MET A 1 22.31 -8.92 -11.01
CA MET A 1 22.17 -7.80 -10.05
C MET A 1 21.92 -8.38 -8.68
N THR A 2 22.70 -8.03 -7.67
CA THR A 2 22.41 -8.44 -6.29
C THR A 2 21.07 -7.83 -5.89
N GLY A 3 20.11 -8.65 -5.47
CA GLY A 3 18.77 -8.20 -5.10
C GLY A 3 18.82 -7.21 -3.93
N ARG A 4 18.03 -6.13 -4.01
CA ARG A 4 17.87 -5.14 -2.93
C ARG A 4 16.95 -5.70 -1.84
N ILE A 5 16.91 -5.02 -0.69
CA ILE A 5 16.03 -5.38 0.41
C ILE A 5 14.81 -4.49 0.37
N ALA A 6 13.64 -5.12 0.36
CA ALA A 6 12.35 -4.47 0.31
C ALA A 6 11.51 -4.73 1.56
N ILE A 7 10.84 -3.70 2.02
CA ILE A 7 9.79 -3.77 3.04
C ILE A 7 8.44 -3.50 2.36
N VAL A 8 7.45 -4.37 2.60
CA VAL A 8 6.06 -4.19 2.16
C VAL A 8 5.16 -4.21 3.39
N THR A 9 4.59 -3.06 3.74
CA THR A 9 3.57 -2.99 4.81
C THR A 9 2.24 -3.47 4.26
N GLY A 10 1.43 -4.17 5.07
CA GLY A 10 0.20 -4.80 4.57
C GLY A 10 0.45 -5.92 3.55
N GLY A 11 1.66 -6.51 3.55
CA GLY A 11 2.11 -7.49 2.56
C GLY A 11 1.53 -8.90 2.70
N THR A 12 0.56 -9.12 3.59
CA THR A 12 -0.06 -10.43 3.80
C THR A 12 -1.27 -10.71 2.92
N THR A 13 -1.82 -9.69 2.24
CA THR A 13 -3.01 -9.82 1.37
C THR A 13 -3.00 -8.78 0.25
N GLY A 14 -3.84 -8.98 -0.76
CA GLY A 14 -4.18 -7.99 -1.79
C GLY A 14 -2.97 -7.40 -2.51
N ILE A 15 -2.97 -6.07 -2.71
CA ILE A 15 -1.90 -5.34 -3.42
C ILE A 15 -0.53 -5.59 -2.79
N GLY A 16 -0.45 -5.57 -1.45
CA GLY A 16 0.81 -5.79 -0.75
C GLY A 16 1.40 -7.18 -1.00
N LEU A 17 0.56 -8.23 -0.99
CA LEU A 17 0.99 -9.61 -1.26
C LEU A 17 1.45 -9.77 -2.71
N ALA A 18 0.68 -9.26 -3.67
CA ALA A 18 1.04 -9.29 -5.10
C ALA A 18 2.36 -8.53 -5.35
N THR A 19 2.53 -7.38 -4.71
CA THR A 19 3.77 -6.59 -4.78
C THR A 19 4.96 -7.35 -4.20
N ALA A 20 4.80 -7.96 -3.03
CA ALA A 20 5.86 -8.76 -2.41
C ALA A 20 6.30 -9.89 -3.34
N ARG A 21 5.36 -10.58 -4.00
CA ARG A 21 5.65 -11.60 -5.02
C ARG A 21 6.43 -11.04 -6.19
N ALA A 22 5.97 -9.95 -6.81
CA ALA A 22 6.65 -9.34 -7.96
C ALA A 22 8.10 -8.93 -7.62
N LEU A 23 8.33 -8.38 -6.43
CA LEU A 23 9.67 -8.01 -5.97
C LEU A 23 10.57 -9.24 -5.72
N ILE A 24 10.02 -10.34 -5.19
CA ILE A 24 10.75 -11.61 -5.02
C ILE A 24 11.12 -12.20 -6.39
N ASP A 25 10.19 -12.23 -7.33
CA ASP A 25 10.41 -12.74 -8.69
C ASP A 25 11.46 -11.91 -9.45
N ARG A 26 11.64 -10.62 -9.09
CA ARG A 26 12.73 -9.76 -9.57
C ARG A 26 14.08 -10.04 -8.89
N GLY A 27 14.12 -10.88 -7.86
CA GLY A 27 15.32 -11.25 -7.12
C GLY A 27 15.61 -10.36 -5.91
N HIS A 28 14.64 -9.56 -5.43
CA HIS A 28 14.77 -8.81 -4.19
C HIS A 28 14.51 -9.71 -2.97
N ARG A 29 15.17 -9.40 -1.85
CA ARG A 29 14.86 -10.00 -0.54
C ARG A 29 13.78 -9.19 0.12
N VAL A 30 12.67 -9.84 0.50
CA VAL A 30 11.46 -9.14 0.93
C VAL A 30 11.10 -9.45 2.38
N ALA A 31 10.76 -8.40 3.13
CA ALA A 31 10.07 -8.50 4.40
C ALA A 31 8.65 -7.95 4.26
N VAL A 32 7.67 -8.71 4.71
CA VAL A 32 6.27 -8.28 4.79
C VAL A 32 5.85 -8.08 6.23
N GLY A 33 5.21 -6.95 6.51
CA GLY A 33 4.73 -6.59 7.83
C GLY A 33 3.22 -6.36 7.84
N ALA A 34 2.53 -6.95 8.82
CA ALA A 34 1.11 -6.69 9.09
C ALA A 34 0.78 -7.02 10.55
N ARG A 35 -0.32 -6.47 11.07
CA ARG A 35 -0.78 -6.76 12.44
C ARG A 35 -1.03 -8.25 12.67
N GLY A 36 -1.66 -8.91 11.70
CA GLY A 36 -1.96 -10.34 11.74
C GLY A 36 -0.76 -11.27 11.51
N ALA A 37 0.39 -10.76 11.06
CA ALA A 37 1.58 -11.56 10.78
C ALA A 37 2.27 -12.15 12.04
N ALA A 38 1.73 -11.88 13.22
CA ALA A 38 2.17 -12.51 14.48
C ALA A 38 1.69 -13.96 14.64
N THR A 39 0.69 -14.40 13.87
CA THR A 39 0.13 -15.75 14.02
C THR A 39 0.80 -16.76 13.09
N PRO A 40 1.16 -17.96 13.58
CA PRO A 40 1.79 -19.00 12.74
C PRO A 40 0.99 -19.34 11.48
N ALA A 41 -0.34 -19.32 11.56
CA ALA A 41 -1.22 -19.61 10.43
C ALA A 41 -1.06 -18.57 9.30
N VAL A 42 -1.02 -17.28 9.64
CA VAL A 42 -0.80 -16.21 8.64
C VAL A 42 0.60 -16.31 8.04
N VAL A 43 1.61 -16.58 8.86
CA VAL A 43 2.99 -16.77 8.38
C VAL A 43 3.08 -17.94 7.40
N ALA A 44 2.45 -19.08 7.72
CA ALA A 44 2.43 -20.26 6.84
C ALA A 44 1.72 -19.95 5.51
N GLU A 45 0.58 -19.28 5.55
CA GLU A 45 -0.17 -18.92 4.34
C GLU A 45 0.63 -17.95 3.45
N VAL A 46 1.24 -16.92 4.03
CA VAL A 46 2.10 -15.98 3.27
C VAL A 46 3.29 -16.72 2.64
N ARG A 47 3.96 -17.58 3.38
CA ARG A 47 5.09 -18.37 2.85
C ARG A 47 4.70 -19.35 1.76
N LYS A 48 3.48 -19.88 1.79
CA LYS A 48 2.94 -20.71 0.70
C LYS A 48 2.86 -19.91 -0.62
N HIS A 49 2.53 -18.62 -0.54
CA HIS A 49 2.46 -17.75 -1.71
C HIS A 49 3.81 -17.16 -2.12
N LEU A 50 4.68 -16.80 -1.17
CA LEU A 50 5.90 -16.03 -1.42
C LEU A 50 7.20 -16.84 -1.32
N GLY A 51 7.14 -18.08 -0.85
CA GLY A 51 8.33 -18.90 -0.58
C GLY A 51 8.82 -18.80 0.87
N ALA A 52 9.69 -19.73 1.27
CA ALA A 52 10.15 -19.86 2.65
C ALA A 52 11.08 -18.72 3.11
N GLU A 53 11.80 -18.11 2.18
CA GLU A 53 12.84 -17.10 2.45
C GLU A 53 12.27 -15.72 2.79
N VAL A 54 10.96 -15.50 2.59
CA VAL A 54 10.34 -14.22 2.95
C VAL A 54 10.31 -14.04 4.47
N VAL A 55 10.72 -12.87 4.93
CA VAL A 55 10.52 -12.47 6.32
C VAL A 55 9.07 -12.00 6.50
N VAL A 56 8.35 -12.66 7.40
CA VAL A 56 6.96 -12.33 7.76
C VAL A 56 6.93 -12.02 9.24
N ASP A 57 6.60 -10.79 9.61
CA ASP A 57 6.64 -10.37 11.02
C ASP A 57 5.53 -9.37 11.34
N ARG A 58 5.22 -9.26 12.65
CA ARG A 58 4.22 -8.33 13.15
C ARG A 58 4.67 -6.89 12.93
N LEU A 59 3.78 -6.09 12.34
CA LEU A 59 3.92 -4.67 12.18
C LEU A 59 2.58 -3.97 12.40
N ASP A 60 2.54 -3.06 13.36
CA ASP A 60 1.45 -2.10 13.52
C ASP A 60 1.97 -0.72 13.09
N VAL A 61 1.52 -0.23 11.93
CA VAL A 61 1.97 1.06 11.40
C VAL A 61 1.42 2.25 12.19
N ALA A 62 0.38 2.06 13.00
CA ALA A 62 -0.13 3.08 13.89
C ALA A 62 0.77 3.29 15.13
N ASP A 63 1.64 2.33 15.44
CA ASP A 63 2.59 2.39 16.55
C ASP A 63 4.01 2.67 16.06
N ARG A 64 4.58 3.79 16.51
CA ARG A 64 5.96 4.19 16.17
C ARG A 64 6.99 3.15 16.59
N ALA A 65 6.88 2.64 17.83
CA ALA A 65 7.85 1.67 18.34
C ALA A 65 7.82 0.35 17.55
N SER A 66 6.61 -0.05 17.11
CA SER A 66 6.42 -1.19 16.19
C SER A 66 7.11 -0.96 14.85
N CYS A 67 6.99 0.24 14.27
CA CYS A 67 7.64 0.59 13.00
C CYS A 67 9.17 0.56 13.13
N ASP A 68 9.73 1.26 14.12
CA ASP A 68 11.17 1.35 14.35
C ASP A 68 11.75 -0.06 14.65
N GLY A 69 11.08 -0.85 15.48
CA GLY A 69 11.48 -2.22 15.82
C GLY A 69 11.41 -3.18 14.64
N PHE A 70 10.37 -3.06 13.77
CA PHE A 70 10.26 -3.87 12.56
C PHE A 70 11.42 -3.59 11.59
N VAL A 71 11.74 -2.32 11.33
CA VAL A 71 12.86 -1.94 10.45
C VAL A 71 14.18 -2.43 11.01
N ALA A 72 14.39 -2.33 12.33
CA ALA A 72 15.60 -2.85 12.99
C ALA A 72 15.75 -4.38 12.81
N ARG A 73 14.66 -5.16 13.00
CA ARG A 73 14.70 -6.61 12.80
C ARG A 73 14.95 -6.99 11.34
N VAL A 74 14.32 -6.30 10.38
CA VAL A 74 14.58 -6.49 8.95
C VAL A 74 16.04 -6.20 8.63
N THR A 75 16.58 -5.10 9.15
CA THR A 75 17.99 -4.73 8.94
C THR A 75 18.94 -5.80 9.48
N ALA A 76 18.67 -6.35 10.67
CA ALA A 76 19.49 -7.40 11.27
C ALA A 76 19.42 -8.73 10.48
N THR A 77 18.26 -9.05 9.89
CA THR A 77 18.02 -10.34 9.23
C THR A 77 18.39 -10.31 7.74
N LEU A 78 17.98 -9.26 7.02
CA LEU A 78 18.14 -9.14 5.58
C LEU A 78 19.20 -8.11 5.16
N GLY A 79 19.53 -7.16 6.02
CA GLY A 79 20.39 -6.00 5.74
C GLY A 79 19.56 -4.74 5.48
N THR A 80 20.20 -3.69 5.00
CA THR A 80 19.64 -2.34 4.86
C THR A 80 18.48 -2.28 3.84
N PRO A 81 17.24 -1.94 4.25
CA PRO A 81 16.13 -1.81 3.32
C PRO A 81 16.28 -0.52 2.49
N THR A 82 16.19 -0.67 1.19
CA THR A 82 16.24 0.45 0.23
C THR A 82 15.00 0.54 -0.66
N ILE A 83 14.07 -0.41 -0.52
CA ILE A 83 12.74 -0.35 -1.12
C ILE A 83 11.70 -0.37 -0.01
N LEU A 84 10.75 0.55 -0.04
CA LEU A 84 9.60 0.61 0.85
C LEU A 84 8.32 0.70 0.04
N VAL A 85 7.38 -0.21 0.31
CA VAL A 85 6.02 -0.14 -0.24
C VAL A 85 5.04 0.01 0.93
N ASN A 86 4.43 1.17 1.05
CA ASN A 86 3.39 1.45 2.02
C ASN A 86 2.04 1.01 1.45
N ALA A 87 1.66 -0.26 1.68
CA ALA A 87 0.39 -0.84 1.25
C ALA A 87 -0.56 -1.17 2.42
N ALA A 88 -0.13 -0.95 3.67
CA ALA A 88 -1.03 -1.04 4.81
C ALA A 88 -2.10 0.05 4.73
N GLY A 89 -3.36 -0.32 4.89
CA GLY A 89 -4.46 0.63 4.86
C GLY A 89 -5.76 0.00 5.32
N ILE A 90 -6.68 0.86 5.74
CA ILE A 90 -8.06 0.51 6.10
C ILE A 90 -9.04 1.46 5.41
N TYR A 91 -10.27 1.01 5.32
CA TYR A 91 -11.39 1.78 4.85
C TYR A 91 -12.58 1.63 5.81
N ARG A 92 -13.08 2.76 6.29
CA ARG A 92 -14.29 2.86 7.11
C ARG A 92 -15.27 3.79 6.40
N GLU A 93 -16.47 3.30 6.13
CA GLU A 93 -17.52 4.06 5.46
C GLU A 93 -18.50 4.63 6.50
N ALA A 94 -18.64 5.94 6.54
CA ALA A 94 -19.69 6.61 7.29
C ALA A 94 -19.98 7.99 6.65
N PHE A 95 -21.25 8.39 6.57
CA PHE A 95 -21.61 9.74 6.14
C PHE A 95 -21.09 10.75 7.16
N LEU A 96 -20.80 11.98 6.70
CA LEU A 96 -20.09 12.98 7.51
C LEU A 96 -20.74 13.25 8.87
N GLY A 97 -22.08 13.28 8.93
CA GLY A 97 -22.83 13.47 10.19
C GLY A 97 -22.76 12.31 11.18
N ASP A 98 -22.47 11.09 10.68
CA ASP A 98 -22.45 9.85 11.47
C ASP A 98 -21.02 9.31 11.62
N HIS A 99 -20.02 10.01 11.09
CA HIS A 99 -18.63 9.56 11.10
C HIS A 99 -18.04 9.73 12.51
N SER A 100 -17.65 8.61 13.13
CA SER A 100 -17.05 8.66 14.47
C SER A 100 -15.63 9.24 14.42
N GLU A 101 -15.23 9.93 15.50
CA GLU A 101 -13.85 10.41 15.68
C GLU A 101 -12.84 9.25 15.69
N GLU A 102 -13.25 8.07 16.19
CA GLU A 102 -12.41 6.87 16.21
C GLU A 102 -12.13 6.37 14.79
N ASP A 103 -13.17 6.22 13.97
CA ASP A 103 -13.01 5.78 12.57
C ASP A 103 -12.23 6.77 11.72
N TRP A 104 -12.40 8.07 11.98
CA TRP A 104 -11.59 9.13 11.38
C TRP A 104 -10.12 8.97 11.78
N THR A 105 -9.85 8.94 13.08
CA THR A 105 -8.50 8.85 13.64
C THR A 105 -7.78 7.59 13.17
N ASP A 106 -8.46 6.43 13.19
CA ASP A 106 -7.91 5.17 12.71
C ASP A 106 -7.46 5.26 11.24
N GLN A 107 -8.27 5.86 10.38
CA GLN A 107 -7.93 6.00 8.96
C GLN A 107 -6.75 6.93 8.74
N ILE A 108 -6.67 8.05 9.46
CA ILE A 108 -5.52 8.96 9.40
C ILE A 108 -4.27 8.26 9.94
N GLU A 109 -4.36 7.61 11.10
CA GLU A 109 -3.22 6.98 11.78
C GLU A 109 -2.64 5.81 10.98
N ILE A 110 -3.48 5.00 10.35
CA ILE A 110 -3.00 3.84 9.59
C ILE A 110 -2.60 4.24 8.17
N ASN A 111 -3.48 4.96 7.43
CA ASN A 111 -3.27 5.20 6.00
C ASN A 111 -2.24 6.29 5.72
N LEU A 112 -2.09 7.28 6.60
CA LEU A 112 -1.22 8.44 6.41
C LEU A 112 -0.06 8.46 7.42
N SER A 113 -0.34 8.55 8.71
CA SER A 113 0.70 8.61 9.75
C SER A 113 1.57 7.36 9.76
N GLY A 114 0.99 6.18 9.47
CA GLY A 114 1.70 4.92 9.35
C GLY A 114 2.71 4.92 8.20
N ALA A 115 2.32 5.40 7.02
CA ALA A 115 3.22 5.56 5.89
C ALA A 115 4.35 6.57 6.18
N PHE A 116 4.04 7.67 6.87
CA PHE A 116 5.04 8.63 7.34
C PHE A 116 6.04 7.98 8.31
N ARG A 117 5.57 7.21 9.31
CA ARG A 117 6.44 6.52 10.29
C ARG A 117 7.39 5.55 9.60
N MET A 118 6.87 4.72 8.70
CA MET A 118 7.68 3.75 7.96
C MET A 118 8.69 4.45 7.03
N THR A 119 8.26 5.48 6.30
CA THR A 119 9.15 6.29 5.46
C THR A 119 10.28 6.88 6.30
N ARG A 120 9.96 7.53 7.41
CA ARG A 120 10.96 8.12 8.31
C ARG A 120 11.93 7.09 8.87
N ALA A 121 11.46 5.87 9.18
CA ALA A 121 12.30 4.81 9.76
C ALA A 121 13.35 4.26 8.76
N VAL A 122 13.04 4.21 7.45
CA VAL A 122 13.97 3.71 6.43
C VAL A 122 14.78 4.82 5.74
N TYR A 123 14.31 6.06 5.78
CA TYR A 123 14.89 7.18 5.03
C TYR A 123 16.37 7.43 5.29
N PRO A 124 16.86 7.46 6.57
CA PRO A 124 18.30 7.66 6.84
C PRO A 124 19.18 6.60 6.19
N ALA A 125 18.72 5.35 6.16
CA ALA A 125 19.44 4.25 5.53
C ALA A 125 19.49 4.39 4.00
N MET A 126 18.41 4.85 3.39
CA MET A 126 18.37 5.15 1.95
C MET A 126 19.28 6.32 1.59
N VAL A 127 19.33 7.38 2.41
CA VAL A 127 20.27 8.52 2.26
C VAL A 127 21.72 8.01 2.29
N ALA A 128 22.06 7.19 3.29
CA ALA A 128 23.41 6.63 3.42
C ALA A 128 23.79 5.72 2.22
N ALA A 129 22.80 5.02 1.66
CA ALA A 129 22.99 4.15 0.48
C ALA A 129 23.07 4.94 -0.86
N GLY A 130 22.72 6.22 -0.88
CA GLY A 130 22.61 7.02 -2.11
C GLY A 130 21.54 6.49 -3.07
N TRP A 131 20.57 5.70 -2.57
CA TRP A 131 19.54 5.08 -3.38
C TRP A 131 18.33 4.67 -2.53
N GLY A 132 17.13 4.94 -3.04
CA GLY A 132 15.89 4.51 -2.41
C GLY A 132 14.70 4.54 -3.36
N ARG A 133 13.73 3.66 -3.12
CA ARG A 133 12.43 3.64 -3.81
C ARG A 133 11.31 3.51 -2.78
N ILE A 134 10.40 4.48 -2.78
CA ILE A 134 9.26 4.52 -1.86
C ILE A 134 7.97 4.60 -2.70
N ALA A 135 7.15 3.57 -2.64
CA ALA A 135 5.84 3.52 -3.28
C ALA A 135 4.74 3.58 -2.22
N ASN A 136 3.89 4.58 -2.30
CA ASN A 136 2.76 4.76 -1.39
C ASN A 136 1.45 4.39 -2.10
N ILE A 137 0.73 3.40 -1.59
CA ILE A 137 -0.56 3.00 -2.15
C ILE A 137 -1.64 3.99 -1.68
N ALA A 138 -1.90 4.99 -2.51
CA ALA A 138 -2.95 5.97 -2.32
C ALA A 138 -4.31 5.42 -2.80
N SER A 139 -5.07 6.19 -3.55
CA SER A 139 -6.36 5.82 -4.15
C SER A 139 -6.83 6.94 -5.07
N THR A 140 -7.65 6.65 -6.07
CA THR A 140 -8.43 7.68 -6.79
C THR A 140 -9.27 8.54 -5.84
N ALA A 141 -9.70 7.98 -4.71
CA ALA A 141 -10.37 8.71 -3.62
C ALA A 141 -9.49 9.79 -2.95
N GLY A 142 -8.17 9.79 -3.19
CA GLY A 142 -7.26 10.86 -2.74
C GLY A 142 -7.32 12.12 -3.61
N THR A 143 -7.89 12.03 -4.81
CA THR A 143 -8.02 13.16 -5.74
C THR A 143 -9.46 13.62 -5.91
N LYS A 144 -10.43 12.83 -5.46
CA LYS A 144 -11.86 13.11 -5.56
C LYS A 144 -12.60 12.75 -4.28
N GLY A 145 -13.76 13.37 -4.06
CA GLY A 145 -14.64 13.06 -2.95
C GLY A 145 -15.71 12.05 -3.32
N ALA A 146 -16.08 11.18 -2.38
CA ALA A 146 -17.24 10.32 -2.50
C ALA A 146 -18.05 10.34 -1.18
N PRO A 147 -19.38 10.24 -1.22
CA PRO A 147 -20.20 10.18 -0.02
C PRO A 147 -19.80 9.00 0.88
N GLY A 148 -19.62 9.27 2.18
CA GLY A 148 -19.21 8.26 3.15
C GLY A 148 -17.69 8.00 3.24
N TYR A 149 -16.85 8.76 2.52
CA TYR A 149 -15.41 8.51 2.42
C TYR A 149 -14.55 9.58 3.12
N ALA A 150 -15.09 10.36 4.06
CA ALA A 150 -14.41 11.53 4.61
C ALA A 150 -12.99 11.22 5.11
N GLY A 151 -12.83 10.30 6.09
CA GLY A 151 -11.51 9.93 6.63
C GLY A 151 -10.62 9.24 5.61
N TYR A 152 -11.20 8.40 4.73
CA TYR A 152 -10.45 7.73 3.68
C TYR A 152 -9.90 8.70 2.65
N CYS A 153 -10.73 9.57 2.07
CA CYS A 153 -10.31 10.59 1.12
C CYS A 153 -9.25 11.50 1.71
N ALA A 154 -9.46 12.02 2.93
CA ALA A 154 -8.50 12.87 3.61
C ALA A 154 -7.14 12.17 3.81
N SER A 155 -7.15 10.90 4.27
CA SER A 155 -5.92 10.14 4.48
C SER A 155 -5.17 9.88 3.17
N LYS A 156 -5.87 9.56 2.07
CA LYS A 156 -5.27 9.27 0.77
C LYS A 156 -4.80 10.54 0.05
N ALA A 157 -5.51 11.66 0.17
CA ALA A 157 -5.05 12.97 -0.29
C ALA A 157 -3.78 13.41 0.44
N GLY A 158 -3.74 13.26 1.76
CA GLY A 158 -2.55 13.52 2.57
C GLY A 158 -1.36 12.64 2.17
N LEU A 159 -1.62 11.37 1.83
CA LEU A 159 -0.58 10.44 1.39
C LEU A 159 0.03 10.82 0.04
N ILE A 160 -0.78 11.34 -0.90
CA ILE A 160 -0.29 11.91 -2.16
C ILE A 160 0.62 13.12 -1.88
N GLY A 161 0.21 14.01 -0.96
CA GLY A 161 1.02 15.15 -0.52
C GLY A 161 2.35 14.73 0.10
N LEU A 162 2.32 13.76 1.03
CA LEU A 162 3.51 13.18 1.65
C LEU A 162 4.47 12.59 0.61
N SER A 163 3.94 11.89 -0.40
CA SER A 163 4.75 11.29 -1.48
C SER A 163 5.52 12.35 -2.26
N LYS A 164 4.88 13.48 -2.55
CA LYS A 164 5.51 14.60 -3.27
C LYS A 164 6.64 15.24 -2.47
N VAL A 165 6.42 15.50 -1.18
CA VAL A 165 7.46 16.06 -0.30
C VAL A 165 8.63 15.08 -0.18
N THR A 166 8.35 13.80 0.06
CA THR A 166 9.38 12.75 0.15
C THR A 166 10.22 12.66 -1.14
N ALA A 167 9.58 12.80 -2.30
CA ALA A 167 10.27 12.79 -3.59
C ALA A 167 11.22 13.98 -3.76
N VAL A 168 10.77 15.20 -3.41
CA VAL A 168 11.57 16.42 -3.54
C VAL A 168 12.75 16.40 -2.57
N GLU A 169 12.53 16.07 -1.31
CA GLU A 169 13.60 15.98 -0.31
C GLU A 169 14.59 14.86 -0.61
N GLY A 170 14.11 13.74 -1.15
CA GLY A 170 14.92 12.56 -1.45
C GLY A 170 15.76 12.67 -2.73
N ALA A 171 15.41 13.55 -3.65
CA ALA A 171 16.00 13.62 -4.99
C ALA A 171 17.53 13.78 -4.96
N ALA A 172 18.06 14.64 -4.10
CA ALA A 172 19.50 14.87 -3.96
C ALA A 172 20.27 13.63 -3.43
N TYR A 173 19.56 12.66 -2.86
CA TYR A 173 20.12 11.44 -2.30
C TYR A 173 19.83 10.19 -3.15
N GLY A 174 19.35 10.37 -4.39
CA GLY A 174 18.99 9.24 -5.25
C GLY A 174 17.73 8.48 -4.81
N ILE A 175 16.91 9.08 -3.95
CA ILE A 175 15.65 8.50 -3.47
C ILE A 175 14.52 9.00 -4.36
N SER A 176 13.73 8.06 -4.90
CA SER A 176 12.50 8.35 -5.62
C SER A 176 11.28 7.94 -4.80
N CYS A 177 10.23 8.75 -4.87
CA CYS A 177 8.95 8.45 -4.23
C CYS A 177 7.79 8.74 -5.19
N ILE A 178 6.81 7.83 -5.23
CA ILE A 178 5.56 8.00 -5.97
C ILE A 178 4.36 7.62 -5.12
N ALA A 179 3.23 8.25 -5.40
CA ALA A 179 1.92 7.75 -5.03
C ALA A 179 1.37 6.89 -6.17
N ILE A 180 0.69 5.82 -5.84
CA ILE A 180 -0.05 4.99 -6.79
C ILE A 180 -1.50 5.03 -6.33
N SER A 181 -2.38 5.47 -7.22
CA SER A 181 -3.80 5.73 -6.95
C SER A 181 -4.69 4.75 -7.73
N PRO A 182 -4.87 3.50 -7.22
CA PRO A 182 -5.80 2.59 -7.84
C PRO A 182 -7.25 3.02 -7.64
N THR A 183 -8.13 2.59 -8.54
CA THR A 183 -9.57 2.48 -8.31
C THR A 183 -9.88 1.18 -7.54
N TRP A 184 -11.03 0.57 -7.77
CA TRP A 184 -11.40 -0.72 -7.21
C TRP A 184 -10.42 -1.83 -7.65
N VAL A 185 -9.76 -2.46 -6.67
CA VAL A 185 -8.82 -3.57 -6.89
C VAL A 185 -9.37 -4.83 -6.25
N GLU A 186 -9.30 -5.97 -6.93
CA GLU A 186 -9.76 -7.28 -6.45
C GLU A 186 -8.99 -7.72 -5.20
N THR A 187 -9.47 -7.37 -4.03
CA THR A 187 -8.82 -7.58 -2.74
C THR A 187 -9.85 -7.93 -1.67
N PRO A 188 -9.44 -8.47 -0.52
CA PRO A 188 -10.35 -8.68 0.62
C PRO A 188 -11.04 -7.38 1.08
N MET A 189 -10.38 -6.23 0.96
CA MET A 189 -10.99 -4.93 1.27
C MET A 189 -12.18 -4.64 0.36
N MET A 190 -12.05 -4.94 -0.92
CA MET A 190 -13.12 -4.78 -1.91
C MET A 190 -14.25 -5.78 -1.68
N THR A 191 -13.95 -7.04 -1.38
CA THR A 191 -14.98 -8.04 -1.05
C THR A 191 -15.85 -7.55 0.12
N ASN A 192 -15.24 -6.98 1.15
CA ASN A 192 -15.97 -6.38 2.26
C ASN A 192 -16.82 -5.17 1.81
N ALA A 193 -16.37 -4.39 0.83
CA ALA A 193 -17.17 -3.31 0.26
C ALA A 193 -18.41 -3.84 -0.48
N PHE A 194 -18.30 -4.92 -1.25
CA PHE A 194 -19.44 -5.57 -1.89
C PHE A 194 -20.51 -6.01 -0.88
N HIS A 195 -20.09 -6.63 0.22
CA HIS A 195 -21.03 -7.03 1.28
C HIS A 195 -21.79 -5.82 1.85
N ARG A 196 -21.10 -4.68 2.07
CA ARG A 196 -21.77 -3.45 2.57
C ARG A 196 -22.71 -2.85 1.54
N ILE A 197 -22.31 -2.77 0.27
CA ILE A 197 -23.16 -2.25 -0.82
C ILE A 197 -24.38 -3.12 -0.97
N ALA A 198 -24.22 -4.43 -1.04
CA ALA A 198 -25.30 -5.40 -1.18
C ALA A 198 -26.32 -5.27 -0.03
N ALA A 199 -25.83 -5.21 1.22
CA ALA A 199 -26.69 -5.06 2.39
C ALA A 199 -27.45 -3.72 2.39
N ARG A 200 -26.77 -2.60 2.10
CA ARG A 200 -27.38 -1.25 2.08
C ARG A 200 -28.42 -1.10 1.00
N ARG A 201 -28.16 -1.66 -0.19
CA ARG A 201 -29.03 -1.51 -1.36
C ARG A 201 -30.04 -2.66 -1.53
N LYS A 202 -29.94 -3.69 -0.67
CA LYS A 202 -30.79 -4.90 -0.72
C LYS A 202 -30.71 -5.62 -2.06
N ILE A 203 -29.50 -5.73 -2.61
CA ILE A 203 -29.16 -6.45 -3.84
C ILE A 203 -28.22 -7.62 -3.54
N SER A 204 -28.05 -8.53 -4.49
CA SER A 204 -27.09 -9.63 -4.37
C SER A 204 -25.64 -9.14 -4.46
N LEU A 205 -24.70 -9.97 -3.98
CA LEU A 205 -23.26 -9.68 -4.15
C LEU A 205 -22.85 -9.62 -5.61
N ALA A 206 -23.47 -10.44 -6.48
CA ALA A 206 -23.21 -10.43 -7.91
C ALA A 206 -23.65 -9.10 -8.57
N GLU A 207 -24.80 -8.58 -8.17
CA GLU A 207 -25.27 -7.27 -8.65
C GLU A 207 -24.39 -6.13 -8.14
N ALA A 208 -23.99 -6.15 -6.86
CA ALA A 208 -23.08 -5.16 -6.29
C ALA A 208 -21.71 -5.16 -7.01
N ARG A 209 -21.20 -6.33 -7.37
CA ARG A 209 -19.98 -6.49 -8.16
C ARG A 209 -20.16 -5.92 -9.58
N ALA A 210 -21.22 -6.32 -10.26
CA ALA A 210 -21.52 -5.88 -11.62
C ALA A 210 -21.65 -4.35 -11.71
N GLU A 211 -22.26 -3.70 -10.73
CA GLU A 211 -22.34 -2.25 -10.69
C GLU A 211 -20.97 -1.58 -10.65
N ILE A 212 -20.03 -2.10 -9.85
CA ILE A 212 -18.67 -1.58 -9.77
C ILE A 212 -17.92 -1.86 -11.09
N GLU A 213 -18.04 -3.05 -11.66
CA GLU A 213 -17.44 -3.39 -12.95
C GLU A 213 -17.93 -2.44 -14.05
N HIS A 214 -19.22 -2.18 -14.12
CA HIS A 214 -19.81 -1.26 -15.09
C HIS A 214 -19.45 0.22 -14.84
N SER A 215 -19.12 0.59 -13.61
CA SER A 215 -18.66 1.97 -13.31
C SER A 215 -17.28 2.25 -13.87
N ASN A 216 -16.48 1.23 -14.15
CA ASN A 216 -15.18 1.37 -14.79
C ASN A 216 -15.33 1.30 -16.31
N PRO A 217 -14.83 2.26 -17.10
CA PRO A 217 -14.91 2.25 -18.57
C PRO A 217 -14.38 0.98 -19.24
N GLN A 218 -13.39 0.30 -18.63
CA GLN A 218 -12.92 -1.00 -19.12
C GLN A 218 -13.87 -2.17 -18.78
N GLY A 219 -14.97 -1.95 -18.07
CA GLY A 219 -15.95 -2.98 -17.70
C GLY A 219 -15.39 -4.07 -16.77
N ARG A 220 -14.34 -3.77 -16.00
CA ARG A 220 -13.65 -4.75 -15.13
C ARG A 220 -13.10 -4.11 -13.86
N ILE A 221 -12.74 -4.95 -12.93
CA ILE A 221 -12.01 -4.58 -11.72
C ILE A 221 -10.50 -4.73 -11.99
N VAL A 222 -9.71 -3.80 -11.46
CA VAL A 222 -8.24 -3.87 -11.52
C VAL A 222 -7.74 -5.04 -10.69
N GLN A 223 -6.74 -5.77 -11.18
CA GLN A 223 -6.13 -6.86 -10.44
C GLN A 223 -4.93 -6.37 -9.61
N PRO A 224 -4.67 -6.96 -8.43
CA PRO A 224 -3.51 -6.60 -7.60
C PRO A 224 -2.18 -6.67 -8.36
N GLU A 225 -2.06 -7.59 -9.30
CA GLU A 225 -0.87 -7.81 -10.13
C GLU A 225 -0.58 -6.64 -11.07
N GLU A 226 -1.61 -5.90 -11.51
CA GLU A 226 -1.43 -4.71 -12.34
C GLU A 226 -0.76 -3.58 -11.54
N VAL A 227 -1.16 -3.42 -10.27
CA VAL A 227 -0.51 -2.47 -9.34
C VAL A 227 0.92 -2.92 -9.03
N ALA A 228 1.10 -4.21 -8.76
CA ALA A 228 2.41 -4.80 -8.48
C ALA A 228 3.40 -4.64 -9.65
N ALA A 229 2.94 -4.79 -10.90
CA ALA A 229 3.76 -4.61 -12.09
C ALA A 229 4.30 -3.17 -12.22
N LEU A 230 3.49 -2.16 -11.91
CA LEU A 230 3.94 -0.77 -11.87
C LEU A 230 5.00 -0.56 -10.77
N ILE A 231 4.78 -1.13 -9.58
CA ILE A 231 5.73 -1.02 -8.47
C ILE A 231 7.06 -1.72 -8.81
N ASP A 232 7.01 -2.90 -9.42
CA ASP A 232 8.20 -3.61 -9.89
C ASP A 232 9.00 -2.77 -10.91
N PHE A 233 8.31 -2.16 -11.89
CA PHE A 233 8.95 -1.25 -12.82
C PHE A 233 9.59 -0.05 -12.11
N PHE A 234 8.85 0.60 -11.20
CA PHE A 234 9.34 1.75 -10.42
C PHE A 234 10.57 1.41 -9.57
N CYS A 235 10.60 0.23 -8.96
CA CYS A 235 11.73 -0.23 -8.15
C CYS A 235 12.95 -0.68 -8.97
N SER A 236 12.84 -0.72 -10.29
CA SER A 236 13.94 -1.15 -11.16
C SER A 236 14.91 0.00 -11.49
N GLU A 237 16.11 -0.37 -11.95
CA GLU A 237 17.10 0.58 -12.48
C GLU A 237 16.66 1.25 -13.82
N ARG A 238 15.52 0.82 -14.37
CA ARG A 238 14.95 1.36 -15.63
C ARG A 238 14.12 2.62 -15.41
N ALA A 239 13.87 3.00 -14.16
CA ALA A 239 13.01 4.13 -13.81
C ALA A 239 13.72 5.21 -12.97
N PRO A 240 14.95 5.66 -13.32
CA PRO A 240 15.74 6.56 -12.46
C PRO A 240 15.10 7.94 -12.31
N GLY A 241 14.42 8.45 -13.33
CA GLY A 241 13.74 9.74 -13.32
C GLY A 241 12.25 9.67 -12.93
N PHE A 242 11.75 8.49 -12.62
CA PHE A 242 10.34 8.32 -12.27
C PHE A 242 10.14 8.59 -10.77
N THR A 243 9.77 9.82 -10.44
CA THR A 243 9.56 10.30 -9.06
C THR A 243 8.55 11.45 -9.05
N ASN A 244 8.06 11.83 -7.86
CA ASN A 244 7.14 12.95 -7.64
C ASN A 244 5.82 12.84 -8.43
N ALA A 245 5.39 11.63 -8.74
CA ALA A 245 4.19 11.35 -9.50
C ALA A 245 3.07 10.79 -8.61
N ASP A 246 1.83 11.09 -8.98
CA ASP A 246 0.63 10.34 -8.58
C ASP A 246 0.14 9.57 -9.82
N VAL A 247 0.25 8.25 -9.79
CA VAL A 247 -0.04 7.40 -10.94
C VAL A 247 -1.34 6.64 -10.72
N GLN A 248 -2.33 6.92 -11.53
CA GLN A 248 -3.61 6.26 -11.45
C GLN A 248 -3.60 4.92 -12.21
N ILE A 249 -4.14 3.88 -11.58
CA ILE A 249 -4.47 2.58 -12.18
C ILE A 249 -5.97 2.40 -11.98
N ASN A 250 -6.76 2.96 -12.90
CA ASN A 250 -8.16 3.24 -12.66
C ASN A 250 -9.12 2.59 -13.68
N ALA A 251 -8.66 1.68 -14.54
CA ALA A 251 -9.47 1.03 -15.57
C ALA A 251 -10.29 2.04 -16.42
N GLY A 252 -9.75 3.27 -16.59
CA GLY A 252 -10.39 4.38 -17.27
C GLY A 252 -11.39 5.17 -16.43
N ALA A 253 -11.60 4.82 -15.17
CA ALA A 253 -12.53 5.53 -14.30
C ALA A 253 -12.02 6.94 -13.96
N ASP A 254 -12.93 7.91 -14.08
CA ASP A 254 -12.65 9.31 -13.77
C ASP A 254 -13.35 9.73 -12.47
N TRP A 255 -13.18 8.97 -11.39
CA TRP A 255 -13.76 9.26 -10.07
C TRP A 255 -12.82 8.81 -8.95
#